data_4d66d18277b48c37a5605fa61acb862a
#
_entry.id   4d66d18277b48c37a5605fa61acb862a
#
_cell.length_a   1.000
_cell.length_b   1.000
_cell.length_c   1.000
_cell.angle_alpha   90.00
_cell.angle_beta   90.00
_cell.angle_gamma   90.00
#
_symmetry.space_group_name_H-M   'P 1'
#
loop_
_entity.id
_entity.type
_entity.pdbx_description
1 polymer ?
#
loop_
_entity_poly.entity_id
_entity_poly.type
_entity_poly.pdbx_seq_one_letter_code
_entity_poly.pdbx_strand_id
1 'polypeptide(L)'
;MTVLCIALLGRRDEPTDALEEYCRYLGAALQAQDIQLEFHRVPWEIQGWPKALQALRLQAINWRDIWVLVQYTALAWSARGFPRKVLDALKILKSAGARVSIVFHDVEPYPGNRLIDSVRRFDQVCTMRRALALADLTVFTIPPERISWLTAAPRNAFFVPVGPNLPIPTFPAASSEQDHVPTIGVFSITGGEAGARETKIILAAGRYAAQNLGRLRLSIFGRHAELRETELREGFRDLPVELSVEGVLEPSQVVQKLSVCDVLLFVRGPISSRRSSAIAGIACGLPIIAYPGSETAVPITEAGVVLVSPDHPDDLNLALVRVLSDSAYRSDLAGRSRAAYQAHFAWPAIAARFSALLKTR
;
A
#
# COMPACT_ATOMS: atom_id res chain seq x y z
N MET A 1 -23.86 -19.37 -10.51
CA MET A 1 -24.19 -18.08 -11.15
C MET A 1 -23.11 -17.09 -10.78
N THR A 2 -22.44 -16.52 -11.76
CA THR A 2 -21.41 -15.50 -11.54
C THR A 2 -22.08 -14.22 -11.03
N VAL A 3 -21.56 -13.67 -9.94
CA VAL A 3 -22.04 -12.41 -9.35
C VAL A 3 -21.29 -11.27 -10.02
N LEU A 4 -22.02 -10.30 -10.61
CA LEU A 4 -21.42 -9.08 -11.15
C LEU A 4 -21.19 -8.06 -10.05
N CYS A 5 -19.99 -7.48 -10.01
CA CYS A 5 -19.62 -6.36 -9.17
C CYS A 5 -18.97 -5.25 -10.01
N ILE A 6 -19.10 -4.02 -9.57
CA ILE A 6 -18.50 -2.84 -10.25
C ILE A 6 -17.44 -2.23 -9.31
N ALA A 7 -16.22 -2.06 -9.79
CA ALA A 7 -15.23 -1.21 -9.13
C ALA A 7 -15.38 0.22 -9.64
N LEU A 8 -15.81 1.14 -8.79
CA LEU A 8 -15.95 2.55 -9.16
C LEU A 8 -14.72 3.33 -8.71
N LEU A 9 -14.00 3.85 -9.71
CA LEU A 9 -12.77 4.62 -9.55
C LEU A 9 -13.03 6.12 -9.76
N GLY A 10 -12.30 6.95 -9.07
CA GLY A 10 -12.25 8.39 -9.30
C GLY A 10 -11.22 8.78 -10.36
N ARG A 11 -10.43 9.83 -10.08
CA ARG A 11 -9.33 10.31 -10.92
C ARG A 11 -8.26 9.22 -11.09
N ARG A 12 -7.66 9.17 -12.28
CA ARG A 12 -6.47 8.35 -12.52
C ARG A 12 -5.23 9.02 -11.90
N ASP A 13 -4.36 8.23 -11.30
CA ASP A 13 -3.05 8.71 -10.84
C ASP A 13 -1.98 8.42 -11.91
N GLU A 14 -0.92 9.25 -11.95
CA GLU A 14 0.18 9.15 -12.90
C GLU A 14 1.51 9.07 -12.13
N PRO A 15 2.53 8.37 -12.64
CA PRO A 15 2.60 7.57 -13.87
C PRO A 15 1.93 6.20 -13.74
N THR A 16 1.57 5.74 -12.55
CA THR A 16 0.91 4.46 -12.27
C THR A 16 -0.31 4.68 -11.38
N ASP A 17 -1.42 3.99 -11.65
CA ASP A 17 -2.64 4.07 -10.84
C ASP A 17 -2.75 2.84 -9.93
N ALA A 18 -2.29 3.01 -8.69
CA ALA A 18 -2.29 1.95 -7.70
C ALA A 18 -3.70 1.41 -7.36
N LEU A 19 -4.76 2.25 -7.49
CA LEU A 19 -6.14 1.82 -7.27
C LEU A 19 -6.65 0.95 -8.43
N GLU A 20 -6.31 1.31 -9.67
CA GLU A 20 -6.66 0.51 -10.84
C GLU A 20 -5.91 -0.83 -10.82
N GLU A 21 -4.62 -0.81 -10.49
CA GLU A 21 -3.83 -2.03 -10.30
C GLU A 21 -4.42 -2.93 -9.22
N TYR A 22 -4.74 -2.37 -8.05
CA TYR A 22 -5.41 -3.08 -6.96
C TYR A 22 -6.70 -3.75 -7.46
N CYS A 23 -7.57 -3.00 -8.14
CA CYS A 23 -8.82 -3.54 -8.66
C CYS A 23 -8.60 -4.63 -9.72
N ARG A 24 -7.56 -4.52 -10.56
CA ARG A 24 -7.21 -5.53 -11.56
C ARG A 24 -6.81 -6.85 -10.91
N TYR A 25 -5.91 -6.80 -9.92
CA TYR A 25 -5.50 -8.01 -9.20
C TYR A 25 -6.65 -8.61 -8.37
N LEU A 26 -7.45 -7.76 -7.71
CA LEU A 26 -8.64 -8.20 -6.99
C LEU A 26 -9.64 -8.87 -7.95
N GLY A 27 -9.91 -8.26 -9.10
CA GLY A 27 -10.83 -8.79 -10.10
C GLY A 27 -10.39 -10.14 -10.64
N ALA A 28 -9.10 -10.29 -10.95
CA ALA A 28 -8.54 -11.57 -11.39
C ALA A 28 -8.70 -12.68 -10.31
N ALA A 29 -8.48 -12.34 -9.04
CA ALA A 29 -8.63 -13.30 -7.95
C ALA A 29 -10.11 -13.61 -7.62
N LEU A 30 -11.02 -12.65 -7.79
CA LEU A 30 -12.46 -12.83 -7.58
C LEU A 30 -13.09 -13.77 -8.62
N GLN A 31 -12.51 -13.91 -9.83
CA GLN A 31 -13.00 -14.87 -10.83
C GLN A 31 -13.00 -16.31 -10.29
N ALA A 32 -12.00 -16.70 -9.50
CA ALA A 32 -11.95 -18.00 -8.83
C ALA A 32 -13.03 -18.17 -7.74
N GLN A 33 -13.73 -17.09 -7.39
CA GLN A 33 -14.83 -17.05 -6.42
C GLN A 33 -16.19 -16.84 -7.11
N ASP A 34 -16.31 -17.06 -8.43
CA ASP A 34 -17.51 -16.79 -9.24
C ASP A 34 -18.00 -15.33 -9.14
N ILE A 35 -17.09 -14.37 -8.99
CA ILE A 35 -17.39 -12.94 -8.97
C ILE A 35 -16.64 -12.27 -10.14
N GLN A 36 -17.40 -11.61 -11.03
CA GLN A 36 -16.85 -10.78 -12.09
C GLN A 36 -16.78 -9.33 -11.61
N LEU A 37 -15.60 -8.70 -11.69
CA LEU A 37 -15.39 -7.30 -11.34
C LEU A 37 -15.17 -6.47 -12.60
N GLU A 38 -16.10 -5.58 -12.90
CA GLU A 38 -15.99 -4.61 -13.99
C GLU A 38 -15.51 -3.25 -13.46
N PHE A 39 -14.81 -2.50 -14.30
CA PHE A 39 -14.22 -1.21 -13.92
C PHE A 39 -15.01 -0.07 -14.54
N HIS A 40 -15.43 0.86 -13.70
CA HIS A 40 -15.97 2.14 -14.11
C HIS A 40 -15.22 3.29 -13.46
N ARG A 41 -15.03 4.37 -14.23
CA ARG A 41 -14.35 5.57 -13.76
C ARG A 41 -15.27 6.77 -13.86
N VAL A 42 -15.23 7.62 -12.82
CA VAL A 42 -15.88 8.93 -12.81
C VAL A 42 -14.85 9.97 -13.30
N PRO A 43 -14.85 10.35 -14.58
CA PRO A 43 -13.80 11.17 -15.20
C PRO A 43 -14.00 12.67 -14.93
N TRP A 44 -14.19 13.04 -13.67
CA TRP A 44 -14.50 14.41 -13.24
C TRP A 44 -13.39 15.43 -13.55
N GLU A 45 -12.16 14.97 -13.65
CA GLU A 45 -10.99 15.83 -13.94
C GLU A 45 -11.03 16.30 -15.40
N ILE A 46 -11.49 15.45 -16.32
CA ILE A 46 -11.56 15.73 -17.76
C ILE A 46 -12.86 16.43 -18.12
N GLN A 47 -14.01 15.96 -17.59
CA GLN A 47 -15.33 16.40 -18.01
C GLN A 47 -15.97 17.44 -17.07
N GLY A 48 -15.36 17.66 -15.90
CA GLY A 48 -15.96 18.41 -14.80
C GLY A 48 -17.02 17.60 -14.04
N TRP A 49 -17.24 17.95 -12.78
CA TRP A 49 -18.17 17.22 -11.89
C TRP A 49 -19.60 17.13 -12.40
N PRO A 50 -20.23 18.18 -12.96
CA PRO A 50 -21.63 18.09 -13.40
C PRO A 50 -21.83 17.01 -14.45
N LYS A 51 -21.00 16.99 -15.50
CA LYS A 51 -21.11 16.01 -16.61
C LYS A 51 -20.75 14.60 -16.12
N ALA A 52 -19.69 14.45 -15.32
CA ALA A 52 -19.28 13.15 -14.80
C ALA A 52 -20.34 12.50 -13.89
N LEU A 53 -21.01 13.28 -13.03
CA LEU A 53 -22.10 12.78 -12.18
C LEU A 53 -23.39 12.50 -13.00
N GLN A 54 -23.64 13.25 -14.05
CA GLN A 54 -24.75 12.97 -14.97
C GLN A 54 -24.53 11.63 -15.71
N ALA A 55 -23.32 11.40 -16.22
CA ALA A 55 -22.95 10.13 -16.85
C ALA A 55 -23.07 8.96 -15.85
N LEU A 56 -22.60 9.14 -14.61
CA LEU A 56 -22.76 8.15 -13.56
C LEU A 56 -24.23 7.82 -13.28
N ARG A 57 -25.14 8.81 -13.27
CA ARG A 57 -26.59 8.57 -13.10
C ARG A 57 -27.16 7.67 -14.19
N LEU A 58 -26.78 7.92 -15.44
CA LEU A 58 -27.26 7.12 -16.58
C LEU A 58 -26.76 5.68 -16.51
N GLN A 59 -25.52 5.47 -16.12
CA GLN A 59 -24.94 4.14 -15.96
C GLN A 59 -25.51 3.38 -14.75
N ALA A 60 -25.70 4.07 -13.63
CA ALA A 60 -26.16 3.47 -12.37
C ALA A 60 -27.55 2.83 -12.48
N ILE A 61 -28.38 3.24 -13.42
CA ILE A 61 -29.70 2.62 -13.70
C ILE A 61 -29.57 1.11 -13.95
N ASN A 62 -28.48 0.69 -14.60
CA ASN A 62 -28.20 -0.71 -14.91
C ASN A 62 -27.56 -1.48 -13.73
N TRP A 63 -27.30 -0.84 -12.60
CA TRP A 63 -26.60 -1.43 -11.45
C TRP A 63 -27.52 -1.71 -10.25
N ARG A 64 -28.85 -1.76 -10.50
CA ARG A 64 -29.80 -2.14 -9.46
C ARG A 64 -29.46 -3.53 -8.92
N ASP A 65 -29.40 -3.66 -7.58
CA ASP A 65 -29.05 -4.87 -6.85
C ASP A 65 -27.61 -5.39 -7.08
N ILE A 66 -26.80 -4.68 -7.88
CA ILE A 66 -25.38 -4.98 -8.13
C ILE A 66 -24.51 -4.29 -7.06
N TRP A 67 -23.48 -4.99 -6.58
CA TRP A 67 -22.49 -4.38 -5.73
C TRP A 67 -21.60 -3.40 -6.49
N VAL A 68 -21.51 -2.17 -5.99
CA VAL A 68 -20.58 -1.15 -6.48
C VAL A 68 -19.56 -0.84 -5.39
N LEU A 69 -18.30 -1.23 -5.64
CA LEU A 69 -17.17 -1.04 -4.74
C LEU A 69 -16.50 0.31 -5.07
N VAL A 70 -16.84 1.34 -4.33
CA VAL A 70 -16.30 2.69 -4.51
C VAL A 70 -14.91 2.75 -3.87
N GLN A 71 -13.87 2.95 -4.69
CA GLN A 71 -12.48 3.04 -4.26
C GLN A 71 -12.20 4.46 -3.74
N TYR A 72 -11.85 4.58 -2.46
CA TYR A 72 -11.68 5.88 -1.82
C TYR A 72 -10.22 6.17 -1.47
N THR A 73 -9.69 7.21 -2.09
CA THR A 73 -8.62 8.06 -1.56
C THR A 73 -9.08 9.51 -1.67
N ALA A 74 -8.58 10.41 -0.83
CA ALA A 74 -8.99 11.81 -0.89
C ALA A 74 -8.67 12.46 -2.24
N LEU A 75 -7.54 12.07 -2.86
CA LEU A 75 -7.10 12.64 -4.14
C LEU A 75 -7.79 12.00 -5.36
N ALA A 76 -8.31 10.81 -5.27
CA ALA A 76 -9.12 10.23 -6.35
C ALA A 76 -10.44 11.01 -6.56
N TRP A 77 -10.95 11.65 -5.51
CA TRP A 77 -12.23 12.38 -5.53
C TRP A 77 -12.09 13.90 -5.40
N SER A 78 -10.86 14.42 -5.36
CA SER A 78 -10.61 15.87 -5.31
C SER A 78 -9.15 16.20 -5.61
N ALA A 79 -8.89 17.12 -6.54
CA ALA A 79 -7.52 17.60 -6.83
C ALA A 79 -6.85 18.30 -5.63
N ARG A 80 -7.64 18.83 -4.69
CA ARG A 80 -7.16 19.61 -3.55
C ARG A 80 -7.38 18.94 -2.19
N GLY A 81 -7.80 17.63 -2.19
CA GLY A 81 -8.04 16.89 -0.96
C GLY A 81 -9.32 17.25 -0.19
N PHE A 82 -10.35 17.79 -0.86
CA PHE A 82 -11.71 18.04 -0.34
C PHE A 82 -12.71 17.10 -1.04
N PRO A 83 -12.79 15.81 -0.67
CA PRO A 83 -13.42 14.76 -1.48
C PRO A 83 -14.96 14.70 -1.38
N ARG A 84 -15.63 15.80 -1.02
CA ARG A 84 -17.10 15.86 -0.79
C ARG A 84 -17.92 15.26 -1.94
N LYS A 85 -17.42 15.34 -3.18
CA LYS A 85 -18.12 14.86 -4.36
C LYS A 85 -18.30 13.34 -4.42
N VAL A 86 -17.51 12.58 -3.65
CA VAL A 86 -17.76 11.15 -3.48
C VAL A 86 -19.14 10.88 -2.86
N LEU A 87 -19.62 11.76 -1.98
CA LEU A 87 -20.96 11.63 -1.37
C LEU A 87 -22.07 11.77 -2.41
N ASP A 88 -21.90 12.64 -3.41
CA ASP A 88 -22.86 12.77 -4.50
C ASP A 88 -22.88 11.49 -5.35
N ALA A 89 -21.73 10.90 -5.63
CA ALA A 89 -21.62 9.61 -6.30
C ALA A 89 -22.32 8.48 -5.51
N LEU A 90 -22.07 8.38 -4.19
CA LEU A 90 -22.73 7.40 -3.33
C LEU A 90 -24.25 7.55 -3.33
N LYS A 91 -24.76 8.79 -3.24
CA LYS A 91 -26.21 9.08 -3.30
C LYS A 91 -26.82 8.66 -4.63
N ILE A 92 -26.14 8.92 -5.75
CA ILE A 92 -26.58 8.49 -7.09
C ILE A 92 -26.72 6.96 -7.14
N LEU A 93 -25.71 6.22 -6.67
CA LEU A 93 -25.74 4.77 -6.63
C LEU A 93 -26.90 4.24 -5.78
N LYS A 94 -27.05 4.77 -4.56
CA LYS A 94 -28.14 4.40 -3.65
C LYS A 94 -29.50 4.69 -4.25
N SER A 95 -29.68 5.84 -4.91
CA SER A 95 -30.96 6.23 -5.55
C SER A 95 -31.28 5.34 -6.75
N ALA A 96 -30.27 4.76 -7.41
CA ALA A 96 -30.44 3.79 -8.50
C ALA A 96 -30.74 2.37 -7.98
N GLY A 97 -30.68 2.13 -6.67
CA GLY A 97 -30.89 0.83 -6.05
C GLY A 97 -29.67 -0.08 -6.08
N ALA A 98 -28.46 0.44 -6.32
CA ALA A 98 -27.23 -0.33 -6.23
C ALA A 98 -26.90 -0.67 -4.76
N ARG A 99 -26.25 -1.80 -4.54
CA ARG A 99 -25.61 -2.14 -3.26
C ARG A 99 -24.27 -1.46 -3.20
N VAL A 100 -24.05 -0.60 -2.23
CA VAL A 100 -22.87 0.26 -2.18
C VAL A 100 -21.88 -0.22 -1.13
N SER A 101 -20.69 -0.62 -1.58
CA SER A 101 -19.53 -0.80 -0.73
C SER A 101 -18.56 0.36 -0.91
N ILE A 102 -17.96 0.87 0.18
CA ILE A 102 -16.83 1.80 0.09
C ILE A 102 -15.57 1.12 0.61
N VAL A 103 -14.47 1.19 -0.17
CA VAL A 103 -13.15 0.66 0.18
C VAL A 103 -12.24 1.83 0.48
N PHE A 104 -11.89 2.03 1.75
CA PHE A 104 -11.02 3.10 2.20
C PHE A 104 -9.55 2.69 2.09
N HIS A 105 -8.84 3.22 1.07
CA HIS A 105 -7.39 3.14 0.96
C HIS A 105 -6.70 4.26 1.75
N ASP A 106 -7.29 5.46 1.75
CA ASP A 106 -6.95 6.52 2.70
C ASP A 106 -7.92 6.41 3.89
N VAL A 107 -7.43 5.93 5.01
CA VAL A 107 -8.21 5.71 6.24
C VAL A 107 -8.03 6.82 7.26
N GLU A 108 -6.94 7.58 7.16
CA GLU A 108 -6.65 8.74 7.99
C GLU A 108 -6.63 10.03 7.16
N PRO A 109 -7.04 11.16 7.72
CA PRO A 109 -7.00 12.43 7.03
C PRO A 109 -5.56 12.91 6.82
N TYR A 110 -5.37 13.78 5.85
CA TYR A 110 -4.07 14.36 5.52
C TYR A 110 -3.39 15.02 6.73
N PRO A 111 -2.13 14.66 7.06
CA PRO A 111 -1.48 15.08 8.30
C PRO A 111 -0.76 16.45 8.23
N GLY A 112 -1.05 17.31 7.26
CA GLY A 112 -0.37 18.60 7.06
C GLY A 112 -0.52 19.56 8.24
N ASN A 113 0.39 20.55 8.33
CA ASN A 113 0.53 21.45 9.48
C ASN A 113 0.08 22.90 9.20
N ARG A 114 -0.40 23.20 7.98
CA ARG A 114 -0.90 24.53 7.62
C ARG A 114 -2.35 24.69 8.07
N LEU A 115 -2.83 25.93 8.25
CA LEU A 115 -4.24 26.18 8.59
C LEU A 115 -5.22 25.52 7.61
N ILE A 116 -4.92 25.59 6.32
CA ILE A 116 -5.73 24.91 5.29
C ILE A 116 -5.75 23.39 5.47
N ASP A 117 -4.70 22.81 6.02
CA ASP A 117 -4.62 21.37 6.25
C ASP A 117 -5.52 20.93 7.42
N SER A 118 -5.73 21.80 8.40
CA SER A 118 -6.72 21.57 9.48
C SER A 118 -8.16 21.58 8.92
N VAL A 119 -8.47 22.52 8.03
CA VAL A 119 -9.76 22.55 7.34
C VAL A 119 -9.95 21.32 6.45
N ARG A 120 -8.92 20.94 5.71
CA ARG A 120 -8.90 19.74 4.87
C ARG A 120 -9.11 18.47 5.69
N ARG A 121 -8.42 18.35 6.84
CA ARG A 121 -8.57 17.22 7.78
C ARG A 121 -10.01 17.11 8.28
N PHE A 122 -10.59 18.21 8.73
CA PHE A 122 -11.98 18.24 9.18
C PHE A 122 -12.94 17.81 8.07
N ASP A 123 -12.78 18.36 6.85
CA ASP A 123 -13.60 18.02 5.68
C ASP A 123 -13.49 16.53 5.31
N GLN A 124 -12.27 15.98 5.31
CA GLN A 124 -12.03 14.57 5.03
C GLN A 124 -12.72 13.66 6.07
N VAL A 125 -12.57 13.96 7.36
CA VAL A 125 -13.22 13.18 8.43
C VAL A 125 -14.75 13.26 8.31
N CYS A 126 -15.31 14.44 8.07
CA CYS A 126 -16.74 14.60 7.85
C CYS A 126 -17.23 13.83 6.62
N THR A 127 -16.46 13.84 5.55
CA THR A 127 -16.76 13.11 4.31
C THR A 127 -16.70 11.59 4.55
N MET A 128 -15.65 11.09 5.20
CA MET A 128 -15.51 9.66 5.51
C MET A 128 -16.63 9.15 6.42
N ARG A 129 -16.99 9.90 7.46
CA ARG A 129 -18.13 9.55 8.35
C ARG A 129 -19.46 9.48 7.59
N ARG A 130 -19.73 10.45 6.70
CA ARG A 130 -20.94 10.44 5.87
C ARG A 130 -20.92 9.32 4.84
N ALA A 131 -19.77 9.03 4.23
CA ALA A 131 -19.62 7.93 3.29
C ALA A 131 -19.87 6.58 3.97
N LEU A 132 -19.32 6.39 5.17
CA LEU A 132 -19.59 5.23 6.02
C LEU A 132 -21.08 5.03 6.31
N ALA A 133 -21.81 6.11 6.62
CA ALA A 133 -23.24 6.06 6.91
C ALA A 133 -24.11 5.78 5.67
N LEU A 134 -23.63 6.11 4.47
CA LEU A 134 -24.34 5.86 3.20
C LEU A 134 -24.09 4.45 2.64
N ALA A 135 -22.96 3.82 2.98
CA ALA A 135 -22.56 2.54 2.46
C ALA A 135 -23.31 1.37 3.14
N ASP A 136 -23.68 0.36 2.36
CA ASP A 136 -24.21 -0.91 2.87
C ASP A 136 -23.10 -1.79 3.47
N LEU A 137 -21.89 -1.66 2.91
CA LEU A 137 -20.68 -2.35 3.32
C LEU A 137 -19.50 -1.37 3.31
N THR A 138 -18.68 -1.42 4.35
CA THR A 138 -17.43 -0.63 4.42
C THR A 138 -16.24 -1.57 4.57
N VAL A 139 -15.22 -1.36 3.75
CA VAL A 139 -13.95 -2.07 3.83
C VAL A 139 -12.86 -1.07 4.18
N PHE A 140 -12.17 -1.32 5.28
CA PHE A 140 -10.96 -0.59 5.68
C PHE A 140 -9.71 -1.42 5.38
N THR A 141 -8.66 -0.75 4.94
CA THR A 141 -7.37 -1.38 4.64
C THR A 141 -6.42 -1.46 5.83
N ILE A 142 -6.85 -0.97 6.99
CA ILE A 142 -6.27 -1.19 8.32
C ILE A 142 -7.37 -1.62 9.29
N PRO A 143 -7.04 -2.25 10.43
CA PRO A 143 -8.02 -2.60 11.44
C PRO A 143 -8.80 -1.37 11.94
N PRO A 144 -10.16 -1.44 12.04
CA PRO A 144 -11.00 -0.30 12.40
C PRO A 144 -10.64 0.33 13.76
N GLU A 145 -10.15 -0.46 14.71
CA GLU A 145 -9.71 0.01 16.04
C GLU A 145 -8.46 0.89 15.99
N ARG A 146 -7.78 0.94 14.86
CA ARG A 146 -6.61 1.80 14.59
C ARG A 146 -6.95 3.10 13.89
N ILE A 147 -8.22 3.34 13.57
CA ILE A 147 -8.69 4.53 12.85
C ILE A 147 -9.03 5.63 13.86
N SER A 148 -8.31 6.75 13.82
CA SER A 148 -8.37 7.81 14.82
C SER A 148 -9.73 8.52 14.95
N TRP A 149 -10.52 8.57 13.88
CA TRP A 149 -11.81 9.27 13.83
C TRP A 149 -13.02 8.34 14.07
N LEU A 150 -12.82 7.03 14.22
CA LEU A 150 -13.87 6.08 14.62
C LEU A 150 -13.90 5.96 16.14
N THR A 151 -15.09 6.10 16.72
CA THR A 151 -15.30 5.85 18.16
C THR A 151 -15.61 4.39 18.45
N ALA A 152 -16.19 3.69 17.49
CA ALA A 152 -16.46 2.25 17.51
C ALA A 152 -16.58 1.75 16.06
N ALA A 153 -16.20 0.50 15.83
CA ALA A 153 -16.36 -0.12 14.52
C ALA A 153 -17.86 -0.37 14.23
N PRO A 154 -18.41 0.20 13.14
CA PRO A 154 -19.78 -0.09 12.75
C PRO A 154 -19.95 -1.58 12.35
N ARG A 155 -21.17 -2.11 12.50
CA ARG A 155 -21.48 -3.51 12.16
C ARG A 155 -21.26 -3.88 10.69
N ASN A 156 -21.29 -2.88 9.80
CA ASN A 156 -21.04 -3.03 8.36
C ASN A 156 -19.60 -2.71 7.95
N ALA A 157 -18.68 -2.54 8.90
CA ALA A 157 -17.29 -2.23 8.66
C ALA A 157 -16.40 -3.46 8.86
N PHE A 158 -15.54 -3.74 7.90
CA PHE A 158 -14.66 -4.91 7.86
C PHE A 158 -13.25 -4.54 7.49
N PHE A 159 -12.30 -5.28 7.99
CA PHE A 159 -10.89 -5.14 7.66
C PHE A 159 -10.51 -6.12 6.54
N VAL A 160 -9.97 -5.58 5.44
CA VAL A 160 -9.32 -6.35 4.38
C VAL A 160 -8.04 -5.61 3.98
N PRO A 161 -6.85 -6.16 4.22
CA PRO A 161 -5.60 -5.52 3.86
C PRO A 161 -5.46 -5.37 2.34
N VAL A 162 -4.54 -4.53 1.87
CA VAL A 162 -4.23 -4.47 0.44
C VAL A 162 -3.27 -5.61 0.05
N GLY A 163 -3.30 -5.97 -1.23
CA GLY A 163 -2.33 -6.89 -1.82
C GLY A 163 -1.07 -6.17 -2.33
N PRO A 164 -0.09 -6.92 -2.83
CA PRO A 164 1.21 -6.37 -3.24
C PRO A 164 1.18 -5.57 -4.55
N ASN A 165 0.12 -5.57 -5.32
CA ASN A 165 0.02 -5.00 -6.68
C ASN A 165 1.16 -5.44 -7.61
N LEU A 166 1.62 -6.68 -7.43
CA LEU A 166 2.71 -7.30 -8.19
C LEU A 166 2.28 -8.68 -8.67
N PRO A 167 2.87 -9.23 -9.74
CA PRO A 167 2.69 -10.63 -10.11
C PRO A 167 3.11 -11.53 -8.95
N ILE A 168 2.49 -12.72 -8.85
CA ILE A 168 2.81 -13.68 -7.79
C ILE A 168 4.30 -14.02 -7.86
N PRO A 169 5.09 -13.74 -6.81
CA PRO A 169 6.50 -14.02 -6.82
C PRO A 169 6.75 -15.52 -6.79
N THR A 170 7.68 -15.99 -7.62
CA THR A 170 8.30 -17.29 -7.46
C THR A 170 9.46 -17.11 -6.48
N PHE A 171 9.42 -17.81 -5.34
CA PHE A 171 10.54 -17.77 -4.39
C PHE A 171 11.74 -18.52 -5.03
N PRO A 172 12.89 -17.87 -5.24
CA PRO A 172 14.07 -18.58 -5.69
C PRO A 172 14.49 -19.62 -4.63
N ALA A 173 15.01 -20.74 -5.07
CA ALA A 173 15.73 -21.66 -4.18
C ALA A 173 16.85 -20.88 -3.49
N ALA A 174 17.08 -21.16 -2.20
CA ALA A 174 18.15 -20.52 -1.44
C ALA A 174 19.47 -20.61 -2.23
N SER A 175 20.05 -19.45 -2.54
CA SER A 175 21.36 -19.37 -3.19
C SER A 175 22.42 -19.92 -2.24
N SER A 176 23.43 -20.64 -2.80
CA SER A 176 24.57 -21.12 -2.03
C SER A 176 25.31 -19.96 -1.37
N GLU A 177 25.63 -20.09 -0.08
CA GLU A 177 26.19 -19.01 0.75
C GLU A 177 27.61 -18.55 0.37
N GLN A 178 28.30 -19.21 -0.56
CA GLN A 178 29.75 -19.07 -0.79
C GLN A 178 30.14 -17.85 -1.58
N ASP A 179 29.68 -16.79 -1.71
CA ASP A 179 30.07 -15.47 -2.27
C ASP A 179 28.91 -14.46 -2.19
N HIS A 180 28.00 -14.66 -1.22
CA HIS A 180 26.83 -13.82 -1.10
C HIS A 180 27.21 -12.43 -0.57
N VAL A 181 26.89 -11.38 -1.35
CA VAL A 181 27.01 -10.00 -0.93
C VAL A 181 25.70 -9.57 -0.28
N PRO A 182 25.70 -9.19 1.03
CA PRO A 182 24.51 -8.71 1.70
C PRO A 182 23.82 -7.61 0.92
N THR A 183 22.53 -7.75 0.65
CA THR A 183 21.79 -6.87 -0.25
C THR A 183 20.59 -6.24 0.45
N ILE A 184 20.60 -4.91 0.52
CA ILE A 184 19.48 -4.10 1.03
C ILE A 184 18.63 -3.61 -0.15
N GLY A 185 17.32 -3.85 -0.09
CA GLY A 185 16.35 -3.24 -1.00
C GLY A 185 15.69 -2.01 -0.39
N VAL A 186 15.46 -0.98 -1.20
CA VAL A 186 14.61 0.17 -0.86
C VAL A 186 13.61 0.37 -2.00
N PHE A 187 12.32 0.18 -1.72
CA PHE A 187 11.28 0.29 -2.74
C PHE A 187 10.53 1.61 -2.61
N SER A 188 10.86 2.54 -3.50
CA SER A 188 10.39 3.91 -3.62
C SER A 188 10.87 4.85 -2.48
N ILE A 189 11.01 6.11 -2.81
CA ILE A 189 11.28 7.21 -1.88
C ILE A 189 10.11 8.20 -1.98
N THR A 190 9.81 8.91 -0.91
CA THR A 190 8.76 9.95 -0.92
C THR A 190 9.29 11.21 -1.61
N GLY A 191 8.41 11.97 -2.23
CA GLY A 191 8.81 13.25 -2.84
C GLY A 191 9.09 14.35 -1.81
N GLY A 192 9.80 15.40 -2.21
CA GLY A 192 10.03 16.61 -1.41
C GLY A 192 10.88 16.38 -0.14
N GLU A 193 10.55 17.10 0.93
CA GLU A 193 11.30 17.08 2.19
C GLU A 193 11.25 15.71 2.92
N ALA A 194 10.15 14.99 2.78
CA ALA A 194 10.05 13.66 3.36
C ALA A 194 11.09 12.72 2.74
N GLY A 195 11.24 12.75 1.41
CA GLY A 195 12.25 11.97 0.70
C GLY A 195 13.68 12.37 1.08
N ALA A 196 13.96 13.64 1.35
CA ALA A 196 15.26 14.06 1.84
C ALA A 196 15.58 13.48 3.23
N ARG A 197 14.59 13.39 4.12
CA ARG A 197 14.76 12.71 5.42
C ARG A 197 14.97 11.21 5.25
N GLU A 198 14.20 10.57 4.38
CA GLU A 198 14.34 9.14 4.07
C GLU A 198 15.74 8.84 3.50
N THR A 199 16.24 9.68 2.58
CA THR A 199 17.59 9.54 2.01
C THR A 199 18.68 9.61 3.08
N LYS A 200 18.57 10.52 4.05
CA LYS A 200 19.51 10.60 5.17
C LYS A 200 19.52 9.33 6.04
N ILE A 201 18.35 8.73 6.27
CA ILE A 201 18.22 7.47 7.00
C ILE A 201 18.87 6.34 6.20
N ILE A 202 18.61 6.25 4.90
CA ILE A 202 19.22 5.24 4.02
C ILE A 202 20.74 5.37 4.01
N LEU A 203 21.27 6.60 3.89
CA LEU A 203 22.70 6.87 3.95
C LEU A 203 23.33 6.44 5.29
N ALA A 204 22.71 6.80 6.40
CA ALA A 204 23.21 6.44 7.73
C ALA A 204 23.25 4.91 7.93
N ALA A 205 22.13 4.24 7.60
CA ALA A 205 22.01 2.80 7.72
C ALA A 205 22.97 2.04 6.80
N GLY A 206 23.08 2.45 5.53
CA GLY A 206 23.98 1.82 4.57
C GLY A 206 25.45 2.00 4.93
N ARG A 207 25.85 3.17 5.42
CA ARG A 207 27.22 3.43 5.92
C ARG A 207 27.55 2.54 7.10
N TYR A 208 26.66 2.49 8.09
CA TYR A 208 26.84 1.65 9.27
C TYR A 208 26.94 0.18 8.90
N ALA A 209 26.06 -0.31 8.00
CA ALA A 209 26.11 -1.69 7.53
C ALA A 209 27.42 -1.99 6.76
N ALA A 210 27.87 -1.12 5.87
CA ALA A 210 29.10 -1.30 5.12
C ALA A 210 30.34 -1.33 6.01
N GLN A 211 30.40 -0.51 7.05
CA GLN A 211 31.49 -0.49 8.04
C GLN A 211 31.57 -1.79 8.85
N ASN A 212 30.43 -2.42 9.15
CA ASN A 212 30.37 -3.64 9.96
C ASN A 212 30.47 -4.94 9.17
N LEU A 213 30.04 -4.93 7.88
CA LEU A 213 29.98 -6.13 7.04
C LEU A 213 31.08 -6.17 5.96
N GLY A 214 31.78 -5.07 5.76
CA GLY A 214 32.85 -4.94 4.76
C GLY A 214 32.31 -4.67 3.36
N ARG A 215 31.48 -5.53 2.78
CA ARG A 215 30.91 -5.37 1.41
C ARG A 215 29.38 -5.37 1.49
N LEU A 216 28.74 -4.48 0.75
CA LEU A 216 27.30 -4.31 0.76
C LEU A 216 26.77 -3.99 -0.64
N ARG A 217 25.62 -4.53 -1.00
CA ARG A 217 24.84 -4.07 -2.15
C ARG A 217 23.60 -3.31 -1.66
N LEU A 218 23.36 -2.15 -2.27
CA LEU A 218 22.17 -1.33 -2.00
C LEU A 218 21.41 -1.11 -3.30
N SER A 219 20.19 -1.66 -3.38
CA SER A 219 19.31 -1.57 -4.54
C SER A 219 18.13 -0.65 -4.20
N ILE A 220 18.08 0.54 -4.79
CA ILE A 220 17.03 1.54 -4.59
C ILE A 220 16.28 1.71 -5.90
N PHE A 221 14.97 1.50 -5.90
CA PHE A 221 14.16 1.56 -7.12
C PHE A 221 12.74 2.02 -6.84
N GLY A 222 12.03 2.45 -7.90
CA GLY A 222 10.65 2.91 -7.81
C GLY A 222 10.52 4.44 -7.77
N ARG A 223 9.35 4.94 -7.43
CA ARG A 223 9.03 6.37 -7.50
C ARG A 223 10.04 7.23 -6.74
N HIS A 224 10.54 8.29 -7.37
CA HIS A 224 11.45 9.31 -6.84
C HIS A 224 12.85 8.81 -6.43
N ALA A 225 13.19 7.56 -6.69
CA ALA A 225 14.54 7.03 -6.40
C ALA A 225 15.60 7.80 -7.21
N GLU A 226 15.36 8.00 -8.50
CA GLU A 226 16.23 8.74 -9.42
C GLU A 226 16.50 10.19 -9.00
N LEU A 227 15.55 10.82 -8.31
CA LEU A 227 15.70 12.19 -7.82
C LEU A 227 16.74 12.31 -6.69
N ARG A 228 17.15 11.19 -6.10
CA ARG A 228 18.10 11.12 -4.98
C ARG A 228 19.44 10.47 -5.38
N GLU A 229 19.59 10.07 -6.63
CA GLU A 229 20.76 9.34 -7.08
C GLU A 229 22.08 10.03 -6.80
N THR A 230 22.18 11.34 -7.12
CA THR A 230 23.40 12.12 -6.90
C THR A 230 23.78 12.14 -5.41
N GLU A 231 22.82 12.47 -4.52
CA GLU A 231 23.03 12.51 -3.08
C GLU A 231 23.48 11.14 -2.53
N LEU A 232 22.86 10.06 -3.02
CA LEU A 232 23.20 8.69 -2.61
C LEU A 232 24.60 8.29 -3.10
N ARG A 233 24.94 8.56 -4.37
CA ARG A 233 26.26 8.24 -4.93
C ARG A 233 27.38 9.00 -4.21
N GLU A 234 27.18 10.26 -3.93
CA GLU A 234 28.14 11.07 -3.15
C GLU A 234 28.30 10.51 -1.74
N GLY A 235 27.18 10.14 -1.12
CA GLY A 235 27.15 9.63 0.23
C GLY A 235 27.86 8.29 0.43
N PHE A 236 27.97 7.45 -0.62
CA PHE A 236 28.63 6.15 -0.58
C PHE A 236 29.97 6.09 -1.32
N ARG A 237 30.49 7.22 -1.84
CA ARG A 237 31.66 7.26 -2.76
C ARG A 237 32.87 6.48 -2.23
N ASP A 238 33.19 6.62 -0.93
CA ASP A 238 34.40 6.06 -0.33
C ASP A 238 34.12 4.80 0.49
N LEU A 239 32.98 4.15 0.25
CA LEU A 239 32.56 2.97 0.99
C LEU A 239 32.41 1.76 0.07
N PRO A 240 32.61 0.54 0.60
CA PRO A 240 32.48 -0.70 -0.18
C PRO A 240 31.00 -1.04 -0.45
N VAL A 241 30.26 -0.11 -1.05
CA VAL A 241 28.83 -0.24 -1.37
C VAL A 241 28.64 -0.28 -2.88
N GLU A 242 28.09 -1.40 -3.36
CA GLU A 242 27.59 -1.50 -4.75
C GLU A 242 26.20 -0.86 -4.81
N LEU A 243 26.11 0.39 -5.30
CA LEU A 243 24.85 1.13 -5.37
C LEU A 243 24.20 0.99 -6.75
N SER A 244 22.95 0.52 -6.78
CA SER A 244 22.03 0.59 -7.93
C SER A 244 20.87 1.52 -7.59
N VAL A 245 20.60 2.52 -8.45
CA VAL A 245 19.46 3.43 -8.33
C VAL A 245 18.68 3.41 -9.62
N GLU A 246 17.39 3.08 -9.56
CA GLU A 246 16.51 2.96 -10.73
C GLU A 246 15.16 3.62 -10.44
N GLY A 247 14.56 4.25 -11.43
CA GLY A 247 13.26 4.89 -11.34
C GLY A 247 12.11 3.86 -11.27
N VAL A 248 10.95 4.24 -11.80
CA VAL A 248 9.78 3.37 -11.85
C VAL A 248 10.07 2.18 -12.79
N LEU A 249 9.85 0.98 -12.29
CA LEU A 249 10.08 -0.29 -12.98
C LEU A 249 8.76 -0.98 -13.29
N GLU A 250 8.76 -1.85 -14.28
CA GLU A 250 7.68 -2.78 -14.54
C GLU A 250 7.48 -3.75 -13.36
N PRO A 251 6.24 -4.20 -13.07
CA PRO A 251 5.96 -5.06 -11.90
C PRO A 251 6.81 -6.33 -11.80
N SER A 252 7.13 -6.97 -12.92
CA SER A 252 8.02 -8.14 -12.97
C SER A 252 9.45 -7.82 -12.59
N GLN A 253 9.97 -6.65 -13.01
CA GLN A 253 11.30 -6.18 -12.64
C GLN A 253 11.39 -5.82 -11.16
N VAL A 254 10.30 -5.23 -10.58
CA VAL A 254 10.21 -5.00 -9.13
C VAL A 254 10.35 -6.31 -8.36
N VAL A 255 9.64 -7.37 -8.79
CA VAL A 255 9.75 -8.71 -8.17
C VAL A 255 11.18 -9.25 -8.28
N GLN A 256 11.81 -9.15 -9.45
CA GLN A 256 13.20 -9.58 -9.64
C GLN A 256 14.16 -8.83 -8.70
N LYS A 257 14.01 -7.51 -8.57
CA LYS A 257 14.85 -6.71 -7.66
C LYS A 257 14.64 -7.09 -6.19
N LEU A 258 13.39 -7.29 -5.78
CA LEU A 258 13.08 -7.72 -4.41
C LEU A 258 13.60 -9.13 -4.13
N SER A 259 13.50 -10.07 -5.09
CA SER A 259 13.88 -11.47 -4.88
C SER A 259 15.37 -11.71 -4.63
N VAL A 260 16.24 -10.75 -5.00
CA VAL A 260 17.69 -10.83 -4.75
C VAL A 260 18.12 -10.06 -3.50
N CYS A 261 17.20 -9.41 -2.79
CA CYS A 261 17.49 -8.71 -1.54
C CYS A 261 17.42 -9.67 -0.34
N ASP A 262 18.22 -9.37 0.69
CA ASP A 262 18.18 -10.04 2.01
C ASP A 262 17.19 -9.37 2.98
N VAL A 263 16.97 -8.09 2.78
CA VAL A 263 16.09 -7.26 3.63
C VAL A 263 15.51 -6.11 2.83
N LEU A 264 14.27 -5.74 3.12
CA LEU A 264 13.69 -4.49 2.66
C LEU A 264 13.77 -3.43 3.77
N LEU A 265 14.46 -2.34 3.50
CA LEU A 265 14.48 -1.17 4.38
C LEU A 265 13.31 -0.26 4.02
N PHE A 266 12.28 -0.25 4.87
CA PHE A 266 11.08 0.55 4.66
C PHE A 266 11.07 1.79 5.55
N VAL A 267 11.47 2.93 4.99
CA VAL A 267 11.60 4.21 5.71
C VAL A 267 10.58 5.28 5.28
N ARG A 268 9.58 4.90 4.49
CA ARG A 268 8.52 5.80 3.98
C ARG A 268 7.42 6.07 5.01
N GLY A 269 7.80 6.48 6.23
CA GLY A 269 6.91 6.64 7.38
C GLY A 269 6.51 5.31 8.02
N PRO A 270 5.52 5.31 8.94
CA PRO A 270 5.11 4.10 9.65
C PRO A 270 4.56 3.02 8.73
N ILE A 271 4.91 1.75 9.05
CA ILE A 271 4.42 0.60 8.30
C ILE A 271 2.98 0.24 8.69
N SER A 272 2.18 -0.16 7.71
CA SER A 272 0.81 -0.64 7.93
C SER A 272 0.32 -1.54 6.79
N SER A 273 -0.82 -2.20 6.99
CA SER A 273 -1.43 -3.13 6.03
C SER A 273 -1.99 -2.47 4.75
N ARG A 274 -1.86 -1.16 4.60
CA ARG A 274 -2.19 -0.40 3.37
C ARG A 274 -0.95 0.07 2.59
N ARG A 275 0.25 -0.23 3.05
CA ARG A 275 1.52 0.15 2.42
C ARG A 275 1.96 -0.89 1.39
N SER A 276 1.46 -0.79 0.16
CA SER A 276 1.71 -1.79 -0.91
C SER A 276 3.19 -2.09 -1.16
N SER A 277 4.09 -1.10 -1.02
CA SER A 277 5.54 -1.33 -1.17
C SER A 277 6.14 -2.18 -0.05
N ALA A 278 5.65 -2.07 1.20
CA ALA A 278 6.05 -2.97 2.28
C ALA A 278 5.46 -4.37 2.08
N ILE A 279 4.19 -4.44 1.66
CA ILE A 279 3.52 -5.71 1.37
C ILE A 279 4.20 -6.44 0.19
N ALA A 280 4.74 -5.71 -0.78
CA ALA A 280 5.57 -6.28 -1.85
C ALA A 280 6.79 -7.03 -1.29
N GLY A 281 7.49 -6.45 -0.31
CA GLY A 281 8.59 -7.13 0.39
C GLY A 281 8.11 -8.38 1.15
N ILE A 282 6.99 -8.29 1.87
CA ILE A 282 6.38 -9.44 2.55
C ILE A 282 6.01 -10.53 1.54
N ALA A 283 5.45 -10.18 0.39
CA ALA A 283 5.08 -11.10 -0.68
C ALA A 283 6.29 -11.78 -1.30
N CYS A 284 7.43 -11.11 -1.37
CA CYS A 284 8.71 -11.71 -1.80
C CYS A 284 9.40 -12.51 -0.67
N GLY A 285 8.79 -12.64 0.50
CA GLY A 285 9.34 -13.39 1.63
C GLY A 285 10.52 -12.68 2.31
N LEU A 286 10.64 -11.35 2.17
CA LEU A 286 11.74 -10.60 2.76
C LEU A 286 11.47 -10.27 4.23
N PRO A 287 12.51 -10.28 5.08
CA PRO A 287 12.53 -9.49 6.29
C PRO A 287 12.36 -8.01 5.96
N ILE A 288 11.64 -7.27 6.82
CA ILE A 288 11.47 -5.84 6.66
C ILE A 288 11.92 -5.12 7.93
N ILE A 289 12.68 -4.04 7.78
CA ILE A 289 12.97 -3.13 8.89
C ILE A 289 12.16 -1.86 8.67
N ALA A 290 11.37 -1.47 9.67
CA ALA A 290 10.43 -0.36 9.54
C ALA A 290 10.12 0.32 10.88
N TYR A 291 9.59 1.53 10.81
CA TYR A 291 9.07 2.24 11.97
C TYR A 291 7.60 1.87 12.23
N PRO A 292 7.21 1.67 13.52
CA PRO A 292 5.82 1.53 13.89
C PRO A 292 5.07 2.87 13.87
N GLY A 293 3.75 2.80 13.86
CA GLY A 293 2.86 3.94 14.01
C GLY A 293 1.47 3.54 14.46
N SER A 294 0.55 4.50 14.52
CA SER A 294 -0.84 4.27 14.96
C SER A 294 -1.57 3.19 14.15
N GLU A 295 -1.25 3.07 12.86
CA GLU A 295 -1.86 2.08 11.97
C GLU A 295 -1.16 0.71 11.98
N THR A 296 -0.03 0.57 12.69
CA THR A 296 0.73 -0.69 12.75
C THR A 296 0.00 -1.69 13.64
N ALA A 297 -0.44 -2.80 13.06
CA ALA A 297 -1.20 -3.84 13.75
C ALA A 297 -1.06 -5.18 13.01
N VAL A 298 -1.73 -6.23 13.48
CA VAL A 298 -1.89 -7.48 12.75
C VAL A 298 -2.55 -7.18 11.38
N PRO A 299 -2.07 -7.79 10.29
CA PRO A 299 -1.07 -8.87 10.21
C PRO A 299 0.40 -8.40 10.04
N ILE A 300 0.66 -7.10 10.04
CA ILE A 300 2.04 -6.57 9.87
C ILE A 300 2.96 -7.00 11.02
N THR A 301 2.46 -6.98 12.27
CA THR A 301 3.24 -7.36 13.46
C THR A 301 3.54 -8.86 13.54
N GLU A 302 2.81 -9.68 12.82
CA GLU A 302 3.03 -11.13 12.73
C GLU A 302 3.97 -11.52 11.58
N ALA A 303 4.10 -10.66 10.57
CA ALA A 303 5.04 -10.84 9.47
C ALA A 303 6.50 -10.72 9.94
N GLY A 304 7.44 -11.02 9.06
CA GLY A 304 8.87 -10.87 9.30
C GLY A 304 9.32 -9.40 9.34
N VAL A 305 8.65 -8.59 10.14
CA VAL A 305 8.92 -7.15 10.28
C VAL A 305 9.62 -6.88 11.61
N VAL A 306 10.78 -6.27 11.53
CA VAL A 306 11.52 -5.74 12.69
C VAL A 306 11.09 -4.28 12.85
N LEU A 307 10.34 -4.01 13.92
CA LEU A 307 9.86 -2.67 14.24
C LEU A 307 10.91 -1.99 15.14
N VAL A 308 11.42 -0.84 14.70
CA VAL A 308 12.44 -0.05 15.40
C VAL A 308 11.90 1.31 15.80
N SER A 309 12.36 1.83 16.95
CA SER A 309 11.90 3.15 17.41
C SER A 309 12.47 4.27 16.55
N PRO A 310 11.64 5.24 16.10
CA PRO A 310 12.16 6.43 15.42
C PRO A 310 12.95 7.35 16.37
N ASP A 311 12.78 7.21 17.69
CA ASP A 311 13.47 8.02 18.71
C ASP A 311 14.89 7.52 19.00
N HIS A 312 15.23 6.30 18.55
CA HIS A 312 16.53 5.66 18.69
C HIS A 312 17.11 5.29 17.32
N PRO A 313 17.79 6.22 16.62
CA PRO A 313 18.30 5.98 15.26
C PRO A 313 19.24 4.77 15.15
N ASP A 314 19.98 4.46 16.22
CA ASP A 314 20.91 3.32 16.25
C ASP A 314 20.19 1.97 16.22
N ASP A 315 18.93 1.89 16.69
CA ASP A 315 18.16 0.64 16.67
C ASP A 315 17.96 0.13 15.23
N LEU A 316 17.75 1.04 14.26
CA LEU A 316 17.61 0.70 12.86
C LEU A 316 18.93 0.14 12.31
N ASN A 317 20.05 0.76 12.64
CA ASN A 317 21.39 0.36 12.20
C ASN A 317 21.75 -1.02 12.75
N LEU A 318 21.52 -1.25 14.05
CA LEU A 318 21.76 -2.53 14.72
C LEU A 318 20.85 -3.63 14.16
N ALA A 319 19.56 -3.34 13.98
CA ALA A 319 18.62 -4.30 13.39
C ALA A 319 19.04 -4.70 11.98
N LEU A 320 19.48 -3.74 11.16
CA LEU A 320 19.92 -3.99 9.80
C LEU A 320 21.14 -4.91 9.76
N VAL A 321 22.19 -4.61 10.55
CA VAL A 321 23.38 -5.45 10.61
C VAL A 321 23.03 -6.84 11.11
N ARG A 322 22.18 -6.97 12.14
CA ARG A 322 21.73 -8.27 12.65
C ARG A 322 21.03 -9.11 11.58
N VAL A 323 20.06 -8.53 10.84
CA VAL A 323 19.35 -9.25 9.78
C VAL A 323 20.31 -9.69 8.66
N LEU A 324 21.29 -8.86 8.31
CA LEU A 324 22.25 -9.16 7.26
C LEU A 324 23.32 -10.18 7.67
N SER A 325 23.75 -10.19 8.94
CA SER A 325 24.83 -11.08 9.44
C SER A 325 24.32 -12.40 10.02
N ASP A 326 23.09 -12.45 10.57
CA ASP A 326 22.52 -13.64 11.19
C ASP A 326 21.57 -14.34 10.21
N SER A 327 22.07 -15.37 9.53
CA SER A 327 21.29 -16.12 8.52
C SER A 327 20.09 -16.86 9.13
N ALA A 328 20.23 -17.37 10.36
CA ALA A 328 19.14 -18.08 11.05
C ALA A 328 18.00 -17.11 11.41
N TYR A 329 18.34 -15.93 11.95
CA TYR A 329 17.38 -14.88 12.24
C TYR A 329 16.70 -14.36 10.97
N ARG A 330 17.48 -14.12 9.91
CA ARG A 330 16.95 -13.71 8.61
C ARG A 330 15.99 -14.74 8.04
N SER A 331 16.32 -16.03 8.12
CA SER A 331 15.48 -17.13 7.64
C SER A 331 14.16 -17.25 8.40
N ASP A 332 14.16 -17.07 9.73
CA ASP A 332 12.94 -17.03 10.56
C ASP A 332 12.03 -15.90 10.11
N LEU A 333 12.56 -14.67 10.01
CA LEU A 333 11.80 -13.52 9.54
C LEU A 333 11.22 -13.74 8.13
N ALA A 334 12.02 -14.32 7.23
CA ALA A 334 11.57 -14.63 5.88
C ALA A 334 10.42 -15.67 5.89
N GLY A 335 10.51 -16.67 6.77
CA GLY A 335 9.43 -17.65 7.00
C GLY A 335 8.13 -16.99 7.47
N ARG A 336 8.22 -16.07 8.43
CA ARG A 336 7.08 -15.30 8.93
C ARG A 336 6.47 -14.40 7.85
N SER A 337 7.29 -13.75 7.01
CA SER A 337 6.80 -12.96 5.88
C SER A 337 6.02 -13.82 4.89
N ARG A 338 6.53 -14.98 4.51
CA ARG A 338 5.82 -15.92 3.61
C ARG A 338 4.50 -16.39 4.21
N ALA A 339 4.48 -16.75 5.49
CA ALA A 339 3.26 -17.18 6.18
C ALA A 339 2.21 -16.07 6.23
N ALA A 340 2.60 -14.84 6.60
CA ALA A 340 1.71 -13.68 6.63
C ALA A 340 1.18 -13.32 5.24
N TYR A 341 2.02 -13.42 4.20
CA TYR A 341 1.59 -13.22 2.82
C TYR A 341 0.48 -14.20 2.43
N GLN A 342 0.71 -15.50 2.62
CA GLN A 342 -0.25 -16.52 2.23
C GLN A 342 -1.58 -16.37 2.98
N ALA A 343 -1.54 -16.09 4.29
CA ALA A 343 -2.72 -16.00 5.12
C ALA A 343 -3.53 -14.71 4.93
N HIS A 344 -2.87 -13.60 4.58
CA HIS A 344 -3.50 -12.28 4.68
C HIS A 344 -3.38 -11.41 3.44
N PHE A 345 -2.24 -11.41 2.75
CA PHE A 345 -1.93 -10.44 1.69
C PHE A 345 -1.98 -11.03 0.29
N ALA A 346 -2.00 -12.36 0.15
CA ALA A 346 -2.17 -13.01 -1.13
C ALA A 346 -3.54 -12.69 -1.73
N TRP A 347 -3.60 -12.42 -3.03
CA TRP A 347 -4.84 -12.05 -3.70
C TRP A 347 -5.96 -13.09 -3.53
N PRO A 348 -5.70 -14.43 -3.54
CA PRO A 348 -6.73 -15.42 -3.22
C PRO A 348 -7.31 -15.27 -1.81
N ALA A 349 -6.49 -14.96 -0.79
CA ALA A 349 -6.96 -14.74 0.57
C ALA A 349 -7.79 -13.45 0.69
N ILE A 350 -7.39 -12.39 0.01
CA ILE A 350 -8.15 -11.12 -0.08
C ILE A 350 -9.48 -11.36 -0.80
N ALA A 351 -9.47 -12.04 -1.94
CA ALA A 351 -10.67 -12.36 -2.72
C ALA A 351 -11.67 -13.22 -1.93
N ALA A 352 -11.18 -14.20 -1.17
CA ALA A 352 -12.04 -15.01 -0.30
C ALA A 352 -12.76 -14.15 0.75
N ARG A 353 -12.08 -13.17 1.36
CA ARG A 353 -12.71 -12.22 2.30
C ARG A 353 -13.77 -11.37 1.62
N PHE A 354 -13.47 -10.79 0.45
CA PHE A 354 -14.46 -10.04 -0.32
C PHE A 354 -15.65 -10.91 -0.73
N SER A 355 -15.40 -12.13 -1.22
CA SER A 355 -16.47 -13.07 -1.59
C SER A 355 -17.40 -13.37 -0.42
N ALA A 356 -16.86 -13.63 0.77
CA ALA A 356 -17.66 -13.83 1.97
C ALA A 356 -18.54 -12.61 2.29
N LEU A 357 -18.01 -11.39 2.17
CA LEU A 357 -18.73 -10.14 2.45
C LEU A 357 -19.84 -9.85 1.42
N LEU A 358 -19.58 -10.13 0.14
CA LEU A 358 -20.49 -9.80 -0.96
C LEU A 358 -21.61 -10.83 -1.15
N LYS A 359 -21.39 -12.11 -0.77
CA LYS A 359 -22.37 -13.19 -0.91
C LYS A 359 -23.30 -13.34 0.30
N THR A 360 -22.88 -12.93 1.50
CA THR A 360 -23.67 -13.06 2.72
C THR A 360 -24.68 -11.94 2.96
N ARG A 361 -24.72 -10.93 2.12
CA ARG A 361 -25.56 -9.73 2.23
C ARG A 361 -26.18 -9.38 0.88
#